data_b9e7aa69fc45e9c7e35c43c3331d62b8
#
_entry.id   b9e7aa69fc45e9c7e35c43c3331d62b8
#
_cell.length_a   1.000
_cell.length_b   1.000
_cell.length_c   1.000
_cell.angle_alpha   90.00
_cell.angle_beta   90.00
_cell.angle_gamma   90.00
#
_symmetry.space_group_name_H-M   'P 1'
#
loop_
_entity.id
_entity.type
_entity.pdbx_description
1 polymer ?
#
loop_
_entity_poly.entity_id
_entity_poly.type
_entity_poly.pdbx_seq_one_letter_code
_entity_poly.pdbx_strand_id
1 'polypeptide(L)'
;METVQLNEYEVLEDMLIDGLQIVQDTRLYRFTSDSVLLSRFAKAKKGDVVADFCAGSGIVAFHFYALNRKALRDLKFTLFEMQEELSALSKKTATLNGFDNFSFVQGKLQQLSKEYNETFSLVLCNPPYERAGTGFDNDEYHKAVCRKELTITLEEIAQAASRVLKFGGRLCMLHRADRLAEVCYTLHEKKLEVKKVQFVGGRYGSKPYLVLVEAVKGGKKGMDLLDTIYNVRTEKGEKNG
;
A
#
# COMPACT_ATOMS: atom_id res chain seq x y z
N MET A 1 -11.19 16.67 -20.71
CA MET A 1 -11.15 15.60 -19.67
C MET A 1 -12.04 14.48 -20.15
N GLU A 2 -11.53 13.28 -20.27
CA GLU A 2 -12.36 12.11 -20.58
C GLU A 2 -13.34 11.90 -19.42
N THR A 3 -14.61 11.79 -19.75
CA THR A 3 -15.65 11.55 -18.75
C THR A 3 -15.59 10.08 -18.36
N VAL A 4 -15.18 9.78 -17.11
CA VAL A 4 -15.19 8.41 -16.60
C VAL A 4 -16.63 8.01 -16.32
N GLN A 5 -17.10 6.96 -17.00
CA GLN A 5 -18.40 6.38 -16.71
C GLN A 5 -18.30 5.43 -15.52
N LEU A 6 -19.10 5.67 -14.50
CA LEU A 6 -19.24 4.80 -13.34
C LEU A 6 -20.43 3.83 -13.58
N ASN A 7 -20.27 2.58 -13.14
CA ASN A 7 -21.39 1.64 -13.07
C ASN A 7 -22.19 1.84 -11.76
N GLU A 8 -23.31 1.10 -11.60
CA GLU A 8 -24.22 1.24 -10.45
C GLU A 8 -23.60 0.90 -9.09
N TYR A 9 -22.47 0.17 -9.06
CA TYR A 9 -21.76 -0.23 -7.84
C TYR A 9 -20.54 0.66 -7.57
N GLU A 10 -20.13 1.46 -8.53
CA GLU A 10 -18.95 2.32 -8.41
C GLU A 10 -19.32 3.67 -7.80
N VAL A 11 -18.51 4.09 -6.83
CA VAL A 11 -18.67 5.35 -6.12
C VAL A 11 -17.37 6.14 -6.14
N LEU A 12 -17.49 7.46 -6.07
CA LEU A 12 -16.35 8.35 -5.89
C LEU A 12 -16.15 8.62 -4.41
N GLU A 13 -14.93 8.45 -3.92
CA GLU A 13 -14.52 8.83 -2.59
C GLU A 13 -13.45 9.91 -2.64
N ASP A 14 -13.54 10.88 -1.74
CA ASP A 14 -12.55 11.95 -1.62
C ASP A 14 -11.26 11.40 -0.98
N MET A 15 -10.11 11.64 -1.62
CA MET A 15 -8.80 11.32 -1.04
C MET A 15 -8.39 12.29 0.07
N LEU A 16 -9.20 13.31 0.36
CA LEU A 16 -8.97 14.39 1.33
C LEU A 16 -7.66 15.16 1.05
N ILE A 17 -7.33 15.28 -0.22
CA ILE A 17 -6.16 16.03 -0.70
C ILE A 17 -6.44 16.64 -2.07
N ASP A 18 -6.33 17.96 -2.18
CA ASP A 18 -6.42 18.73 -3.43
C ASP A 18 -7.68 18.44 -4.27
N GLY A 19 -8.79 18.02 -3.67
CA GLY A 19 -10.04 17.66 -4.37
C GLY A 19 -9.94 16.41 -5.25
N LEU A 20 -8.89 15.61 -5.09
CA LEU A 20 -8.71 14.36 -5.82
C LEU A 20 -9.65 13.28 -5.32
N GLN A 21 -10.18 12.49 -6.25
CA GLN A 21 -11.15 11.44 -5.98
C GLN A 21 -10.61 10.07 -6.41
N ILE A 22 -11.06 9.03 -5.72
CA ILE A 22 -10.76 7.63 -6.06
C ILE A 22 -12.05 6.89 -6.39
N VAL A 23 -12.01 6.07 -7.44
CA VAL A 23 -13.11 5.18 -7.81
C VAL A 23 -13.04 3.92 -6.96
N GLN A 24 -14.13 3.58 -6.28
CA GLN A 24 -14.30 2.37 -5.48
C GLN A 24 -15.53 1.59 -5.96
N ASP A 25 -15.54 0.27 -5.77
CA ASP A 25 -16.72 -0.56 -5.98
C ASP A 25 -17.23 -1.06 -4.63
N THR A 26 -18.51 -0.87 -4.35
CA THR A 26 -19.15 -1.19 -3.06
C THR A 26 -19.20 -2.70 -2.79
N ARG A 27 -19.00 -3.55 -3.79
CA ARG A 27 -18.97 -5.01 -3.69
C ARG A 27 -17.56 -5.56 -3.44
N LEU A 28 -16.52 -4.74 -3.68
CA LEU A 28 -15.13 -5.14 -3.55
C LEU A 28 -14.52 -4.62 -2.25
N TYR A 29 -13.28 -5.03 -1.99
CA TYR A 29 -12.51 -4.49 -0.88
C TYR A 29 -12.28 -2.99 -1.11
N ARG A 30 -12.73 -2.18 -0.17
CA ARG A 30 -12.51 -0.74 -0.13
C ARG A 30 -11.30 -0.43 0.76
N PHE A 31 -10.55 0.60 0.39
CA PHE A 31 -9.42 1.02 1.21
C PHE A 31 -9.87 1.52 2.60
N THR A 32 -8.97 1.45 3.55
CA THR A 32 -9.16 1.99 4.89
C THR A 32 -8.17 3.12 5.16
N SER A 33 -8.36 3.87 6.25
CA SER A 33 -7.41 4.89 6.71
C SER A 33 -5.98 4.36 6.84
N ASP A 34 -5.80 3.04 7.04
CA ASP A 34 -4.50 2.41 7.18
C ASP A 34 -3.65 2.52 5.90
N SER A 35 -4.29 2.44 4.71
CA SER A 35 -3.61 2.63 3.42
C SER A 35 -3.01 4.04 3.30
N VAL A 36 -3.69 5.05 3.83
CA VAL A 36 -3.22 6.45 3.85
C VAL A 36 -2.01 6.63 4.77
N LEU A 37 -1.90 5.84 5.85
CA LEU A 37 -0.73 5.89 6.74
C LEU A 37 0.55 5.49 6.01
N LEU A 38 0.50 4.46 5.17
CA LEU A 38 1.67 4.02 4.39
C LEU A 38 2.14 5.12 3.43
N SER A 39 1.22 5.78 2.73
CA SER A 39 1.58 6.86 1.81
C SER A 39 2.19 8.10 2.50
N ARG A 40 1.84 8.35 3.76
CA ARG A 40 2.43 9.42 4.59
C ARG A 40 3.77 9.03 5.20
N PHE A 41 3.96 7.75 5.52
CA PHE A 41 5.21 7.21 6.07
C PHE A 41 6.31 7.19 5.03
N ALA A 42 6.02 6.73 3.81
CA ALA A 42 6.98 6.69 2.72
C ALA A 42 7.44 8.11 2.34
N LYS A 43 8.71 8.25 2.00
CA LYS A 43 9.30 9.53 1.58
C LYS A 43 9.71 9.46 0.11
N ALA A 44 9.17 10.37 -0.69
CA ALA A 44 9.56 10.51 -2.09
C ALA A 44 10.94 11.16 -2.23
N LYS A 45 11.67 10.74 -3.25
CA LYS A 45 12.90 11.41 -3.70
C LYS A 45 12.74 11.81 -5.17
N LYS A 46 13.48 12.83 -5.59
CA LYS A 46 13.50 13.27 -7.00
C LYS A 46 13.88 12.10 -7.90
N GLY A 47 13.10 11.87 -8.96
CA GLY A 47 13.32 10.82 -9.93
C GLY A 47 12.98 9.41 -9.45
N ASP A 48 12.25 9.26 -8.33
CA ASP A 48 11.81 7.94 -7.89
C ASP A 48 10.92 7.28 -8.96
N VAL A 49 11.25 6.03 -9.25
CA VAL A 49 10.39 5.11 -10.00
C VAL A 49 9.76 4.18 -8.98
N VAL A 50 8.46 4.28 -8.83
CA VAL A 50 7.69 3.69 -7.73
C VAL A 50 6.88 2.50 -8.21
N ALA A 51 6.98 1.37 -7.54
CA ALA A 51 6.04 0.26 -7.68
C ALA A 51 5.06 0.27 -6.50
N ASP A 52 3.78 0.02 -6.76
CA ASP A 52 2.78 -0.27 -5.73
C ASP A 52 2.36 -1.73 -5.86
N PHE A 53 2.70 -2.54 -4.87
CA PHE A 53 2.42 -3.97 -4.81
C PHE A 53 1.11 -4.24 -4.08
N CYS A 54 0.28 -5.14 -4.62
CA CYS A 54 -1.07 -5.39 -4.12
C CYS A 54 -1.89 -4.08 -4.11
N ALA A 55 -1.81 -3.34 -5.22
CA ALA A 55 -2.25 -1.95 -5.29
C ALA A 55 -3.76 -1.77 -5.04
N GLY A 56 -4.57 -2.81 -5.25
CA GLY A 56 -6.01 -2.70 -5.15
C GLY A 56 -6.56 -1.63 -6.11
N SER A 57 -7.37 -0.71 -5.60
CA SER A 57 -7.84 0.46 -6.36
C SER A 57 -6.79 1.58 -6.49
N GLY A 58 -5.56 1.38 -5.99
CA GLY A 58 -4.42 2.29 -6.17
C GLY A 58 -4.29 3.38 -5.11
N ILE A 59 -5.04 3.33 -4.01
CA ILE A 59 -5.08 4.42 -3.03
C ILE A 59 -3.70 4.80 -2.48
N VAL A 60 -2.81 3.83 -2.22
CA VAL A 60 -1.49 4.11 -1.65
C VAL A 60 -0.66 4.95 -2.62
N ALA A 61 -0.56 4.51 -3.88
CA ALA A 61 0.20 5.21 -4.91
C ALA A 61 -0.39 6.58 -5.27
N PHE A 62 -1.72 6.68 -5.43
CA PHE A 62 -2.38 7.94 -5.78
C PHE A 62 -2.26 8.98 -4.67
N HIS A 63 -2.50 8.57 -3.41
CA HIS A 63 -2.36 9.48 -2.27
C HIS A 63 -0.89 9.88 -2.06
N PHE A 64 0.06 8.94 -2.23
CA PHE A 64 1.49 9.24 -2.19
C PHE A 64 1.89 10.25 -3.28
N TYR A 65 1.41 10.07 -4.52
CA TYR A 65 1.63 11.03 -5.60
C TYR A 65 1.03 12.39 -5.27
N ALA A 66 -0.21 12.43 -4.80
CA ALA A 66 -0.89 13.65 -4.43
C ALA A 66 -0.13 14.48 -3.39
N LEU A 67 0.43 13.82 -2.37
CA LEU A 67 1.28 14.46 -1.35
C LEU A 67 2.55 15.09 -1.90
N ASN A 68 3.11 14.54 -2.98
CA ASN A 68 4.46 14.86 -3.45
C ASN A 68 4.49 15.63 -4.78
N ARG A 69 3.44 15.57 -5.63
CA ARG A 69 3.40 16.07 -7.02
C ARG A 69 3.73 17.56 -7.18
N LYS A 70 3.46 18.38 -6.16
CA LYS A 70 3.78 19.81 -6.21
C LYS A 70 5.28 20.08 -6.09
N ALA A 71 5.99 19.25 -5.33
CA ALA A 71 7.42 19.36 -5.10
C ALA A 71 8.25 18.50 -6.08
N LEU A 72 7.72 17.34 -6.48
CA LEU A 72 8.42 16.34 -7.30
C LEU A 72 7.54 15.95 -8.49
N ARG A 73 7.87 16.50 -9.68
CA ARG A 73 7.08 16.31 -10.91
C ARG A 73 7.51 15.10 -11.74
N ASP A 74 8.66 14.51 -11.45
CA ASP A 74 9.31 13.44 -12.21
C ASP A 74 9.10 12.04 -11.65
N LEU A 75 8.13 11.88 -10.75
CA LEU A 75 7.76 10.57 -10.19
C LEU A 75 7.05 9.73 -11.25
N LYS A 76 7.40 8.45 -11.35
CA LYS A 76 6.73 7.46 -12.22
C LYS A 76 6.23 6.31 -11.39
N PHE A 77 5.05 5.79 -11.73
CA PHE A 77 4.39 4.74 -10.97
C PHE A 77 4.05 3.53 -11.84
N THR A 78 4.18 2.33 -11.26
CA THR A 78 3.64 1.10 -11.81
C THR A 78 2.87 0.39 -10.71
N LEU A 79 1.57 0.20 -10.91
CA LEU A 79 0.67 -0.48 -9.99
C LEU A 79 0.54 -1.94 -10.39
N PHE A 80 0.82 -2.84 -9.46
CA PHE A 80 0.72 -4.28 -9.65
C PHE A 80 -0.47 -4.81 -8.86
N GLU A 81 -1.49 -5.28 -9.56
CA GLU A 81 -2.70 -5.85 -8.97
C GLU A 81 -3.10 -7.12 -9.72
N MET A 82 -3.46 -8.16 -8.97
CA MET A 82 -3.83 -9.45 -9.54
C MET A 82 -5.31 -9.47 -9.98
N GLN A 83 -6.17 -8.76 -9.25
CA GLN A 83 -7.60 -8.73 -9.50
C GLN A 83 -7.91 -7.71 -10.61
N GLU A 84 -8.54 -8.20 -11.68
CA GLU A 84 -8.86 -7.38 -12.87
C GLU A 84 -9.77 -6.21 -12.51
N GLU A 85 -10.78 -6.45 -11.69
CA GLU A 85 -11.76 -5.44 -11.29
C GLU A 85 -11.10 -4.30 -10.52
N LEU A 86 -10.20 -4.60 -9.58
CA LEU A 86 -9.47 -3.58 -8.81
C LEU A 86 -8.49 -2.82 -9.70
N SER A 87 -7.81 -3.51 -10.62
CA SER A 87 -6.94 -2.85 -11.60
C SER A 87 -7.72 -1.93 -12.54
N ALA A 88 -8.96 -2.27 -12.90
CA ALA A 88 -9.83 -1.40 -13.69
C ALA A 88 -10.22 -0.13 -12.93
N LEU A 89 -10.53 -0.24 -11.62
CA LEU A 89 -10.83 0.92 -10.78
C LEU A 89 -9.64 1.87 -10.68
N SER A 90 -8.42 1.35 -10.55
CA SER A 90 -7.21 2.18 -10.49
C SER A 90 -6.97 2.93 -11.82
N LYS A 91 -7.22 2.30 -12.97
CA LYS A 91 -7.15 2.97 -14.28
C LYS A 91 -8.19 4.10 -14.40
N LYS A 92 -9.44 3.84 -13.98
CA LYS A 92 -10.49 4.86 -13.95
C LYS A 92 -10.10 6.04 -13.04
N THR A 93 -9.51 5.76 -11.88
CA THR A 93 -9.03 6.78 -10.94
C THR A 93 -7.95 7.67 -11.56
N ALA A 94 -6.98 7.08 -12.27
CA ALA A 94 -5.94 7.84 -12.96
C ALA A 94 -6.53 8.74 -14.04
N THR A 95 -7.43 8.22 -14.88
CA THR A 95 -8.13 8.99 -15.92
C THR A 95 -8.93 10.14 -15.33
N LEU A 96 -9.70 9.89 -14.26
CA LEU A 96 -10.53 10.87 -13.57
C LEU A 96 -9.71 12.08 -13.08
N ASN A 97 -8.50 11.82 -12.54
CA ASN A 97 -7.65 12.85 -11.97
C ASN A 97 -6.59 13.41 -12.96
N GLY A 98 -6.58 12.95 -14.22
CA GLY A 98 -5.63 13.37 -15.24
C GLY A 98 -4.18 12.96 -14.93
N PHE A 99 -3.98 11.78 -14.36
CA PHE A 99 -2.64 11.25 -14.05
C PHE A 99 -2.09 10.46 -15.24
N ASP A 100 -1.03 10.96 -15.86
CA ASP A 100 -0.37 10.39 -17.05
C ASP A 100 0.93 9.62 -16.76
N ASN A 101 1.39 9.69 -15.53
CA ASN A 101 2.64 9.08 -15.05
C ASN A 101 2.44 7.73 -14.36
N PHE A 102 1.28 7.07 -14.56
CA PHE A 102 0.90 5.80 -13.99
C PHE A 102 0.80 4.70 -15.04
N SER A 103 1.42 3.56 -14.77
CA SER A 103 1.27 2.31 -15.53
C SER A 103 0.60 1.25 -14.67
N PHE A 104 -0.15 0.34 -15.29
CA PHE A 104 -0.94 -0.67 -14.59
C PHE A 104 -0.60 -2.06 -15.13
N VAL A 105 -0.22 -2.96 -14.24
CA VAL A 105 0.15 -4.34 -14.56
C VAL A 105 -0.78 -5.28 -13.81
N GLN A 106 -1.64 -5.96 -14.56
CA GLN A 106 -2.47 -7.01 -14.02
C GLN A 106 -1.68 -8.32 -13.96
N GLY A 107 -1.59 -8.94 -12.80
CA GLY A 107 -0.91 -10.22 -12.66
C GLY A 107 -0.38 -10.48 -11.25
N LYS A 108 0.14 -11.69 -11.08
CA LYS A 108 0.71 -12.14 -9.81
C LYS A 108 2.15 -11.64 -9.63
N LEU A 109 2.50 -11.16 -8.44
CA LEU A 109 3.86 -10.69 -8.12
C LEU A 109 4.92 -11.78 -8.28
N GLN A 110 4.53 -13.06 -8.08
CA GLN A 110 5.41 -14.21 -8.29
C GLN A 110 5.82 -14.40 -9.77
N GLN A 111 5.06 -13.84 -10.70
CA GLN A 111 5.22 -14.01 -12.14
C GLN A 111 5.64 -12.73 -12.88
N LEU A 112 6.14 -11.72 -12.14
CA LEU A 112 6.58 -10.46 -12.75
C LEU A 112 7.62 -10.71 -13.85
N SER A 113 7.48 -9.99 -14.97
CA SER A 113 8.43 -10.01 -16.07
C SER A 113 9.85 -9.62 -15.62
N LYS A 114 10.86 -10.17 -16.27
CA LYS A 114 12.27 -9.83 -16.01
C LYS A 114 12.62 -8.38 -16.33
N GLU A 115 11.82 -7.70 -17.15
CA GLU A 115 11.99 -6.28 -17.46
C GLU A 115 11.89 -5.38 -16.24
N TYR A 116 11.19 -5.82 -15.18
CA TYR A 116 11.08 -5.08 -13.92
C TYR A 116 12.25 -5.29 -12.97
N ASN A 117 13.21 -6.18 -13.28
CA ASN A 117 14.37 -6.40 -12.43
C ASN A 117 15.19 -5.11 -12.27
N GLU A 118 15.47 -4.75 -11.01
CA GLU A 118 16.27 -3.58 -10.64
C GLU A 118 15.80 -2.26 -11.32
N THR A 119 14.47 -2.13 -11.51
CA THR A 119 13.86 -0.97 -12.17
C THR A 119 13.44 0.11 -11.17
N PHE A 120 12.95 -0.30 -10.00
CA PHE A 120 12.31 0.60 -9.04
C PHE A 120 13.28 1.09 -7.97
N SER A 121 13.12 2.35 -7.56
CA SER A 121 13.82 2.94 -6.41
C SER A 121 12.99 2.89 -5.13
N LEU A 122 11.67 2.74 -5.27
CA LEU A 122 10.73 2.61 -4.16
C LEU A 122 9.65 1.57 -4.50
N VAL A 123 9.39 0.68 -3.57
CA VAL A 123 8.21 -0.20 -3.56
C VAL A 123 7.34 0.20 -2.39
N LEU A 124 6.07 0.46 -2.65
CA LEU A 124 5.01 0.59 -1.66
C LEU A 124 4.26 -0.75 -1.60
N CYS A 125 3.88 -1.20 -0.42
CA CYS A 125 3.13 -2.45 -0.29
C CYS A 125 2.22 -2.41 0.93
N ASN A 126 0.91 -2.44 0.68
CA ASN A 126 -0.11 -2.69 1.70
C ASN A 126 -0.72 -4.07 1.44
N PRO A 127 -0.04 -5.16 1.85
CA PRO A 127 -0.45 -6.51 1.50
C PRO A 127 -1.67 -6.95 2.32
N PRO A 128 -2.37 -8.00 1.89
CA PRO A 128 -3.27 -8.71 2.77
C PRO A 128 -2.45 -9.40 3.88
N TYR A 129 -2.59 -8.97 5.13
CA TYR A 129 -1.75 -9.40 6.26
C TYR A 129 -2.49 -10.22 7.32
N GLU A 130 -3.74 -10.63 7.08
CA GLU A 130 -4.48 -11.50 7.99
C GLU A 130 -4.21 -12.97 7.68
N ARG A 131 -3.94 -13.77 8.72
CA ARG A 131 -3.82 -15.23 8.57
C ARG A 131 -5.20 -15.84 8.36
N ALA A 132 -5.30 -16.80 7.46
CA ALA A 132 -6.50 -17.62 7.32
C ALA A 132 -6.87 -18.26 8.69
N GLY A 133 -8.10 -18.02 9.17
CA GLY A 133 -8.62 -18.62 10.39
C GLY A 133 -8.42 -17.86 11.70
N THR A 134 -7.94 -16.62 11.70
CA THR A 134 -7.70 -15.80 12.91
C THR A 134 -8.59 -14.57 13.03
N GLY A 135 -9.79 -14.54 12.49
CA GLY A 135 -10.65 -13.36 12.48
C GLY A 135 -11.93 -13.50 13.33
N PHE A 136 -12.37 -12.40 13.93
CA PHE A 136 -13.68 -12.27 14.58
C PHE A 136 -14.81 -12.33 13.57
N ASP A 137 -15.92 -12.98 13.90
CA ASP A 137 -17.09 -13.26 13.07
C ASP A 137 -17.74 -12.02 12.41
N ASN A 138 -17.35 -11.75 11.16
CA ASN A 138 -18.17 -11.08 10.17
C ASN A 138 -17.94 -11.81 8.83
N ASP A 139 -18.82 -12.77 8.55
CA ASP A 139 -18.66 -13.84 7.54
C ASP A 139 -18.32 -13.36 6.10
N GLU A 140 -18.79 -12.20 5.65
CA GLU A 140 -18.54 -11.74 4.29
C GLU A 140 -17.21 -11.00 4.14
N TYR A 141 -16.83 -10.18 5.13
CA TYR A 141 -15.55 -9.49 5.13
C TYR A 141 -14.39 -10.47 5.26
N HIS A 142 -14.53 -11.46 6.13
CA HIS A 142 -13.53 -12.53 6.33
C HIS A 142 -13.35 -13.42 5.10
N LYS A 143 -14.41 -13.74 4.36
CA LYS A 143 -14.32 -14.53 3.13
C LYS A 143 -13.60 -13.80 2.00
N ALA A 144 -13.69 -12.47 1.95
CA ALA A 144 -12.97 -11.66 0.97
C ALA A 144 -11.48 -11.50 1.35
N VAL A 145 -11.17 -11.35 2.63
CA VAL A 145 -9.81 -11.18 3.17
C VAL A 145 -9.08 -12.52 3.20
N CYS A 146 -9.70 -13.60 3.65
CA CYS A 146 -9.11 -14.96 3.62
C CYS A 146 -8.78 -15.43 2.20
N ARG A 147 -9.53 -15.02 1.19
CA ARG A 147 -9.18 -15.29 -0.21
C ARG A 147 -7.91 -14.56 -0.66
N LYS A 148 -7.48 -13.50 0.03
CA LYS A 148 -6.29 -12.70 -0.31
C LYS A 148 -4.99 -13.28 0.27
N GLU A 149 -4.97 -13.81 1.50
CA GLU A 149 -3.76 -14.47 2.03
C GLU A 149 -3.43 -15.80 1.34
N LEU A 150 -4.43 -16.46 0.75
CA LEU A 150 -4.20 -17.63 -0.11
C LEU A 150 -3.50 -17.29 -1.44
N THR A 151 -3.30 -16.00 -1.74
CA THR A 151 -2.79 -15.56 -3.03
C THR A 151 -1.35 -15.08 -3.01
N ILE A 152 -0.82 -14.60 -1.88
CA ILE A 152 0.57 -14.17 -1.74
C ILE A 152 1.06 -14.18 -0.29
N THR A 153 2.25 -14.70 -0.06
CA THR A 153 2.91 -14.75 1.25
C THR A 153 3.85 -13.56 1.45
N LEU A 154 4.20 -13.26 2.70
CA LEU A 154 5.20 -12.25 3.04
C LEU A 154 6.56 -12.55 2.37
N GLU A 155 6.94 -13.83 2.30
CA GLU A 155 8.18 -14.25 1.64
C GLU A 155 8.17 -13.95 0.13
N GLU A 156 7.07 -14.24 -0.56
CA GLU A 156 6.91 -13.93 -1.98
C GLU A 156 6.93 -12.43 -2.26
N ILE A 157 6.31 -11.61 -1.40
CA ILE A 157 6.39 -10.14 -1.48
C ILE A 157 7.83 -9.68 -1.32
N ALA A 158 8.53 -10.15 -0.28
CA ALA A 158 9.93 -9.79 -0.02
C ALA A 158 10.84 -10.21 -1.18
N GLN A 159 10.63 -11.40 -1.74
CA GLN A 159 11.37 -11.90 -2.89
C GLN A 159 11.13 -11.05 -4.14
N ALA A 160 9.86 -10.70 -4.43
CA ALA A 160 9.50 -9.85 -5.56
C ALA A 160 10.10 -8.44 -5.40
N ALA A 161 9.96 -7.83 -4.20
CA ALA A 161 10.50 -6.50 -3.91
C ALA A 161 12.03 -6.47 -4.04
N SER A 162 12.72 -7.48 -3.48
CA SER A 162 14.19 -7.59 -3.61
C SER A 162 14.62 -7.68 -5.07
N ARG A 163 13.87 -8.41 -5.90
CA ARG A 163 14.18 -8.56 -7.31
C ARG A 163 14.01 -7.28 -8.11
N VAL A 164 12.91 -6.55 -7.90
CA VAL A 164 12.57 -5.38 -8.72
C VAL A 164 13.24 -4.09 -8.23
N LEU A 165 13.64 -4.00 -6.96
CA LEU A 165 14.35 -2.85 -6.43
C LEU A 165 15.78 -2.77 -6.96
N LYS A 166 16.22 -1.57 -7.29
CA LYS A 166 17.64 -1.24 -7.47
C LYS A 166 18.40 -1.43 -6.17
N PHE A 167 19.72 -1.62 -6.22
CA PHE A 167 20.56 -1.56 -5.02
C PHE A 167 20.39 -0.18 -4.34
N GLY A 168 20.20 -0.17 -3.03
CA GLY A 168 19.86 1.03 -2.27
C GLY A 168 18.40 1.48 -2.40
N GLY A 169 17.59 0.80 -3.21
CA GLY A 169 16.14 1.01 -3.31
C GLY A 169 15.42 0.59 -2.03
N ARG A 170 14.23 1.13 -1.82
CA ARG A 170 13.48 1.04 -0.56
C ARG A 170 12.18 0.30 -0.75
N LEU A 171 11.84 -0.57 0.20
CA LEU A 171 10.51 -1.10 0.39
C LEU A 171 9.87 -0.39 1.58
N CYS A 172 8.70 0.22 1.39
CA CYS A 172 7.85 0.70 2.47
C CYS A 172 6.60 -0.17 2.51
N MET A 173 6.34 -0.80 3.65
CA MET A 173 5.18 -1.68 3.79
C MET A 173 4.46 -1.49 5.12
N LEU A 174 3.17 -1.80 5.11
CA LEU A 174 2.31 -1.88 6.27
C LEU A 174 2.11 -3.35 6.63
N HIS A 175 2.13 -3.67 7.93
CA HIS A 175 1.85 -5.02 8.41
C HIS A 175 1.26 -5.00 9.82
N ARG A 176 0.83 -6.16 10.32
CA ARG A 176 0.40 -6.30 11.72
C ARG A 176 1.59 -6.14 12.66
N ALA A 177 1.39 -5.40 13.76
CA ALA A 177 2.46 -5.15 14.74
C ALA A 177 2.96 -6.43 15.44
N ASP A 178 2.07 -7.39 15.66
CA ASP A 178 2.41 -8.68 16.32
C ASP A 178 3.27 -9.62 15.44
N ARG A 179 3.41 -9.29 14.14
CA ARG A 179 4.26 -10.03 13.19
C ARG A 179 5.58 -9.31 12.86
N LEU A 180 5.94 -8.25 13.59
CA LEU A 180 7.15 -7.46 13.27
C LEU A 180 8.42 -8.30 13.21
N ALA A 181 8.60 -9.26 14.15
CA ALA A 181 9.78 -10.12 14.16
C ALA A 181 9.88 -10.97 12.88
N GLU A 182 8.74 -11.54 12.45
CA GLU A 182 8.63 -12.30 11.20
C GLU A 182 8.93 -11.41 9.99
N VAL A 183 8.38 -10.19 9.96
CA VAL A 183 8.63 -9.21 8.88
C VAL A 183 10.12 -8.88 8.79
N CYS A 184 10.76 -8.54 9.91
CA CYS A 184 12.20 -8.22 9.93
C CYS A 184 13.06 -9.39 9.45
N TYR A 185 12.77 -10.60 9.93
CA TYR A 185 13.51 -11.79 9.55
C TYR A 185 13.35 -12.10 8.04
N THR A 186 12.11 -12.12 7.56
CA THR A 186 11.82 -12.44 6.15
C THR A 186 12.44 -11.42 5.19
N LEU A 187 12.37 -10.12 5.53
CA LEU A 187 13.00 -9.08 4.72
C LEU A 187 14.52 -9.22 4.69
N HIS A 188 15.15 -9.48 5.85
CA HIS A 188 16.59 -9.67 5.98
C HIS A 188 17.09 -10.84 5.09
N GLU A 189 16.40 -11.99 5.13
CA GLU A 189 16.72 -13.17 4.30
C GLU A 189 16.69 -12.86 2.79
N LYS A 190 15.91 -11.86 2.38
CA LYS A 190 15.83 -11.40 0.98
C LYS A 190 16.70 -10.16 0.71
N LYS A 191 17.70 -9.86 1.56
CA LYS A 191 18.64 -8.73 1.44
C LYS A 191 17.97 -7.35 1.50
N LEU A 192 16.82 -7.27 2.16
CA LEU A 192 16.10 -6.05 2.47
C LEU A 192 16.30 -5.74 3.96
N GLU A 193 17.26 -4.90 4.29
CA GLU A 193 17.56 -4.55 5.69
C GLU A 193 16.60 -3.49 6.20
N VAL A 194 15.90 -3.79 7.29
CA VAL A 194 14.96 -2.85 7.92
C VAL A 194 15.70 -1.64 8.47
N LYS A 195 15.26 -0.45 8.09
CA LYS A 195 15.89 0.82 8.45
C LYS A 195 15.01 1.73 9.29
N LYS A 196 13.69 1.61 9.16
CA LYS A 196 12.76 2.38 9.99
C LYS A 196 11.56 1.52 10.35
N VAL A 197 11.10 1.71 11.57
CA VAL A 197 9.88 1.09 12.11
C VAL A 197 9.06 2.15 12.80
N GLN A 198 7.76 2.20 12.51
CA GLN A 198 6.80 3.07 13.17
C GLN A 198 5.55 2.28 13.54
N PHE A 199 5.21 2.26 14.81
CA PHE A 199 3.99 1.60 15.28
C PHE A 199 2.76 2.49 15.10
N VAL A 200 1.61 1.84 14.91
CA VAL A 200 0.30 2.49 14.82
C VAL A 200 -0.60 1.93 15.90
N GLY A 201 -1.08 2.80 16.78
CA GLY A 201 -2.08 2.50 17.80
C GLY A 201 -3.46 3.08 17.44
N GLY A 202 -4.54 2.52 17.99
CA GLY A 202 -5.89 3.06 17.79
C GLY A 202 -6.14 4.32 18.61
N ARG A 203 -5.54 4.42 19.79
CA ARG A 203 -5.62 5.56 20.73
C ARG A 203 -4.36 5.63 21.58
N TYR A 204 -4.10 6.79 22.17
CA TYR A 204 -2.95 6.97 23.05
C TYR A 204 -2.92 5.89 24.15
N GLY A 205 -1.75 5.29 24.37
CA GLY A 205 -1.54 4.23 25.35
C GLY A 205 -2.12 2.84 24.97
N SER A 206 -2.79 2.71 23.83
CA SER A 206 -3.26 1.40 23.37
C SER A 206 -2.13 0.58 22.77
N LYS A 207 -2.25 -0.76 22.84
CA LYS A 207 -1.34 -1.69 22.17
C LYS A 207 -1.35 -1.39 20.66
N PRO A 208 -0.19 -1.25 20.02
CA PRO A 208 -0.11 -1.10 18.58
C PRO A 208 -0.74 -2.30 17.85
N TYR A 209 -1.50 -2.02 16.78
CA TYR A 209 -2.13 -3.05 15.96
C TYR A 209 -1.47 -3.19 14.58
N LEU A 210 -0.85 -2.11 14.08
CA LEU A 210 -0.10 -2.11 12.84
C LEU A 210 1.33 -1.60 13.06
N VAL A 211 2.17 -1.90 12.10
CA VAL A 211 3.53 -1.41 11.97
C VAL A 211 3.83 -1.01 10.53
N LEU A 212 4.46 0.13 10.37
CA LEU A 212 5.02 0.64 9.12
C LEU A 212 6.52 0.33 9.13
N VAL A 213 7.02 -0.24 8.05
CA VAL A 213 8.42 -0.67 7.93
C VAL A 213 9.02 -0.11 6.65
N GLU A 214 10.18 0.53 6.75
CA GLU A 214 11.03 0.86 5.59
C GLU A 214 12.26 -0.06 5.62
N ALA A 215 12.47 -0.82 4.55
CA ALA A 215 13.65 -1.65 4.36
C ALA A 215 14.41 -1.23 3.10
N VAL A 216 15.75 -1.39 3.11
CA VAL A 216 16.65 -0.98 2.02
C VAL A 216 17.37 -2.18 1.45
N LYS A 217 17.32 -2.35 0.13
CA LYS A 217 18.07 -3.42 -0.57
C LYS A 217 19.58 -3.19 -0.43
N GLY A 218 20.27 -4.16 0.18
CA GLY A 218 21.68 -4.07 0.48
C GLY A 218 22.04 -3.04 1.56
N GLY A 219 21.07 -2.66 2.39
CA GLY A 219 21.27 -1.75 3.52
C GLY A 219 22.24 -2.31 4.57
N LYS A 220 22.91 -1.43 5.33
CA LYS A 220 23.73 -1.81 6.48
C LYS A 220 22.84 -2.04 7.70
N LYS A 221 23.30 -2.83 8.67
CA LYS A 221 22.62 -3.07 9.95
C LYS A 221 22.28 -1.76 10.68
N GLY A 222 21.28 -1.83 11.54
CA GLY A 222 20.78 -0.71 12.33
C GLY A 222 19.47 -0.15 11.79
N MET A 223 18.53 0.15 12.70
CA MET A 223 17.23 0.66 12.36
C MET A 223 16.81 1.77 13.34
N ASP A 224 16.05 2.73 12.85
CA ASP A 224 15.45 3.80 13.63
C ASP A 224 14.02 3.39 14.06
N LEU A 225 13.73 3.53 15.34
CA LEU A 225 12.38 3.41 15.88
C LEU A 225 11.77 4.79 15.95
N LEU A 226 10.72 5.00 15.15
CA LEU A 226 10.00 6.28 15.12
C LEU A 226 8.90 6.30 16.18
N ASP A 227 8.47 7.50 16.59
CA ASP A 227 7.38 7.67 17.54
C ASP A 227 6.10 6.98 17.05
N THR A 228 5.38 6.33 17.98
CA THR A 228 4.10 5.71 17.67
C THR A 228 3.10 6.75 17.24
N ILE A 229 2.41 6.51 16.14
CA ILE A 229 1.27 7.33 15.70
C ILE A 229 -0.05 6.69 16.12
N TYR A 230 -1.08 7.53 16.31
CA TYR A 230 -2.38 7.07 16.75
C TYR A 230 -3.42 7.41 15.69
N ASN A 231 -4.04 6.35 15.13
CA ASN A 231 -5.11 6.46 14.15
C ASN A 231 -6.46 6.51 14.89
N VAL A 232 -6.76 7.65 15.48
CA VAL A 232 -8.02 7.85 16.20
C VAL A 232 -9.15 7.85 15.19
N ARG A 233 -9.95 6.77 15.17
CA ARG A 233 -11.22 6.77 14.45
C ARG A 233 -12.15 7.71 15.22
N THR A 234 -12.48 8.87 14.68
CA THR A 234 -13.59 9.67 15.17
C THR A 234 -14.86 8.86 14.93
N GLU A 235 -15.45 8.33 15.99
CA GLU A 235 -16.79 7.75 15.92
C GLU A 235 -17.72 8.85 15.42
N LYS A 236 -18.29 8.64 14.22
CA LYS A 236 -19.40 9.48 13.74
C LYS A 236 -20.59 9.20 14.64
N GLY A 237 -20.89 10.13 15.54
CA GLY A 237 -22.19 10.13 16.19
C GLY A 237 -22.22 10.33 17.70
N GLU A 238 -21.58 11.37 18.24
CA GLU A 238 -22.17 12.02 19.41
C GLU A 238 -22.87 13.32 18.95
N LYS A 239 -24.17 13.22 18.75
CA LYS A 239 -25.06 14.38 18.73
C LYS A 239 -24.98 14.97 20.13
N ASN A 240 -24.36 16.14 20.24
CA ASN A 240 -24.51 16.97 21.43
C ASN A 240 -25.99 17.28 21.61
N GLY A 241 -26.59 16.74 22.69
CA GLY A 241 -27.84 17.19 23.26
C GLY A 241 -27.57 18.37 24.18
#